data_dc155bd7acdd50a0f2c4945300a2f2c6
#
_entry.id   dc155bd7acdd50a0f2c4945300a2f2c6
#
_cell.length_a   1.000
_cell.length_b   1.000
_cell.length_c   1.000
_cell.angle_alpha   90.00
_cell.angle_beta   90.00
_cell.angle_gamma   90.00
#
_symmetry.space_group_name_H-M   'P 1'
#
loop_
_entity.id
_entity.type
_entity.pdbx_description
1 polymer ?
#
loop_
_entity_poly.entity_id
_entity_poly.type
_entity_poly.pdbx_seq_one_letter_code
_entity_poly.pdbx_strand_id
1 'polypeptide(L)'
;MRKLLNTLFVTSEDIYLTLDGENVVAKREKEIVSRYPLHMLSGILSFSYLGASPALMGACADRGISLSFCTPRGKFLARVGGENNGNVLLRRMQYRISDDVQKSCKLARTMIFGKMYNARWSIERTRRDHALRVDTEKLKNASQRIYQLLPNVMDETDLNSLRGLEGVAATTYFGVFDEMILNDDEEFHFDKRNRRPPLDPVNAMLSFSYALLSNDCSAALESVGLDSYVGFLHRDRPGRSSLALDLMEELRPCVADRFVLTMLNRRKIKPSDFMMRENGSVLLTEDGRRTFLKSWQEKKKDLITHPYTGEKIPWGLVAYIQALLLARTIRGDLEEYPPFLWK
;
A
#
# COMPACT_ATOMS: atom_id res chain seq x y z
N MET A 1 -20.47 -1.41 -2.25
CA MET A 1 -19.71 -1.47 -3.51
C MET A 1 -19.40 -0.06 -3.99
N ARG A 2 -18.26 0.15 -4.63
CA ARG A 2 -17.84 1.47 -5.18
C ARG A 2 -17.25 1.29 -6.55
N LYS A 3 -17.53 2.23 -7.46
CA LYS A 3 -16.86 2.36 -8.77
C LYS A 3 -15.83 3.48 -8.65
N LEU A 4 -14.56 3.14 -8.85
CA LEU A 4 -13.45 4.07 -8.80
C LEU A 4 -12.56 3.82 -10.02
N LEU A 5 -12.22 4.86 -10.78
CA LEU A 5 -11.42 4.74 -12.00
C LEU A 5 -11.93 3.60 -12.93
N ASN A 6 -13.26 3.50 -13.11
CA ASN A 6 -13.95 2.43 -13.84
C ASN A 6 -13.74 1.00 -13.30
N THR A 7 -13.28 0.84 -12.06
CA THR A 7 -13.19 -0.46 -11.36
C THR A 7 -14.29 -0.58 -10.31
N LEU A 8 -14.99 -1.73 -10.30
CA LEU A 8 -16.00 -2.06 -9.30
C LEU A 8 -15.32 -2.81 -8.14
N PHE A 9 -15.34 -2.22 -6.96
CA PHE A 9 -14.84 -2.83 -5.74
C PHE A 9 -15.99 -3.44 -4.94
N VAL A 10 -15.98 -4.76 -4.79
CA VAL A 10 -16.97 -5.53 -4.01
C VAL A 10 -16.37 -5.82 -2.64
N THR A 11 -16.59 -4.93 -1.68
CA THR A 11 -15.95 -4.94 -0.36
C THR A 11 -16.75 -5.72 0.70
N SER A 12 -17.98 -6.13 0.40
CA SER A 12 -18.81 -6.95 1.29
C SER A 12 -18.48 -8.43 1.08
N GLU A 13 -18.31 -9.17 2.17
CA GLU A 13 -17.84 -10.57 2.16
C GLU A 13 -18.91 -11.56 1.68
N ASP A 14 -20.18 -11.17 1.76
CA ASP A 14 -21.38 -11.94 1.51
C ASP A 14 -22.01 -11.72 0.12
N ILE A 15 -21.23 -11.20 -0.82
CA ILE A 15 -21.70 -10.91 -2.18
C ILE A 15 -21.22 -11.97 -3.17
N TYR A 16 -22.16 -12.57 -3.89
CA TYR A 16 -21.92 -13.38 -5.08
C TYR A 16 -22.18 -12.56 -6.35
N LEU A 17 -21.34 -12.68 -7.37
CA LEU A 17 -21.44 -11.93 -8.62
C LEU A 17 -22.00 -12.81 -9.75
N THR A 18 -22.98 -12.31 -10.48
CA THR A 18 -23.56 -13.01 -11.64
C THR A 18 -23.67 -12.09 -12.84
N LEU A 19 -23.79 -12.69 -14.03
CA LEU A 19 -24.16 -11.99 -15.26
C LEU A 19 -25.70 -11.98 -15.41
N ASP A 20 -26.24 -10.83 -15.79
CA ASP A 20 -27.64 -10.70 -16.22
C ASP A 20 -27.70 -9.70 -17.38
N GLY A 21 -27.87 -10.22 -18.61
CA GLY A 21 -27.70 -9.47 -19.84
C GLY A 21 -26.30 -8.84 -19.92
N GLU A 22 -26.23 -7.54 -20.10
CA GLU A 22 -24.97 -6.76 -20.16
C GLU A 22 -24.57 -6.18 -18.78
N ASN A 23 -25.10 -6.73 -17.67
CA ASN A 23 -24.83 -6.20 -16.34
C ASN A 23 -24.14 -7.24 -15.45
N VAL A 24 -23.17 -6.79 -14.66
CA VAL A 24 -22.79 -7.52 -13.45
C VAL A 24 -23.81 -7.27 -12.37
N VAL A 25 -24.34 -8.33 -11.81
CA VAL A 25 -25.34 -8.31 -10.74
C VAL A 25 -24.72 -8.86 -9.48
N ALA A 26 -24.75 -8.06 -8.42
CA ALA A 26 -24.31 -8.45 -7.11
C ALA A 26 -25.51 -8.96 -6.31
N LYS A 27 -25.39 -10.18 -5.78
CA LYS A 27 -26.42 -10.85 -4.99
C LYS A 27 -25.91 -11.10 -3.58
N ARG A 28 -26.81 -10.89 -2.63
CA ARG A 28 -26.68 -11.37 -1.25
C ARG A 28 -27.71 -12.47 -1.08
N GLU A 29 -27.25 -13.71 -0.85
CA GLU A 29 -28.10 -14.89 -0.92
C GLU A 29 -28.87 -14.96 -2.26
N LYS A 30 -30.19 -14.74 -2.25
CA LYS A 30 -31.05 -14.71 -3.46
C LYS A 30 -31.43 -13.30 -3.91
N GLU A 31 -31.18 -12.28 -3.08
CA GLU A 31 -31.61 -10.90 -3.35
C GLU A 31 -30.58 -10.12 -4.17
N ILE A 32 -31.05 -9.31 -5.10
CA ILE A 32 -30.21 -8.43 -5.90
C ILE A 32 -29.91 -7.17 -5.07
N VAL A 33 -28.64 -6.98 -4.73
CA VAL A 33 -28.18 -5.80 -4.01
C VAL A 33 -27.89 -4.61 -4.96
N SER A 34 -27.35 -4.92 -6.15
CA SER A 34 -27.04 -3.87 -7.14
C SER A 34 -26.75 -4.45 -8.51
N ARG A 35 -26.80 -3.58 -9.53
CA ARG A 35 -26.49 -3.87 -10.93
C ARG A 35 -25.55 -2.79 -11.48
N TYR A 36 -24.56 -3.21 -12.26
CA TYR A 36 -23.63 -2.31 -12.96
C TYR A 36 -23.45 -2.76 -14.41
N PRO A 37 -23.60 -1.86 -15.38
CA PRO A 37 -23.33 -2.18 -16.79
C PRO A 37 -21.87 -2.55 -17.01
N LEU A 38 -21.60 -3.67 -17.67
CA LEU A 38 -20.24 -4.14 -17.95
C LEU A 38 -19.44 -3.15 -18.79
N HIS A 39 -20.07 -2.53 -19.79
CA HIS A 39 -19.41 -1.58 -20.67
C HIS A 39 -18.84 -0.34 -19.96
N MET A 40 -19.29 -0.07 -18.73
CA MET A 40 -18.77 1.01 -17.88
C MET A 40 -17.58 0.58 -17.01
N LEU A 41 -17.16 -0.68 -17.10
CA LEU A 41 -16.14 -1.23 -16.20
C LEU A 41 -14.90 -1.63 -17.00
N SER A 42 -13.73 -1.27 -16.47
CA SER A 42 -12.44 -1.79 -16.89
C SER A 42 -11.92 -2.88 -15.95
N GLY A 43 -12.51 -3.02 -14.78
CA GLY A 43 -12.14 -4.03 -13.80
C GLY A 43 -13.20 -4.28 -12.73
N ILE A 44 -13.14 -5.46 -12.13
CA ILE A 44 -13.91 -5.87 -10.96
C ILE A 44 -12.96 -6.50 -9.97
N LEU A 45 -12.95 -6.03 -8.73
CA LEU A 45 -12.16 -6.58 -7.65
C LEU A 45 -13.09 -7.01 -6.52
N SER A 46 -13.14 -8.32 -6.28
CA SER A 46 -13.99 -8.92 -5.24
C SER A 46 -13.19 -9.33 -4.02
N PHE A 47 -13.62 -8.87 -2.85
CA PHE A 47 -13.12 -9.29 -1.53
C PHE A 47 -14.03 -10.32 -0.86
N SER A 48 -14.94 -10.90 -1.64
CA SER A 48 -15.85 -11.96 -1.17
C SER A 48 -15.32 -13.35 -1.53
N TYR A 49 -15.49 -14.31 -0.61
CA TYR A 49 -15.21 -15.72 -0.88
C TYR A 49 -16.29 -16.41 -1.73
N LEU A 50 -17.46 -15.80 -1.89
CA LEU A 50 -18.55 -16.40 -2.67
C LEU A 50 -18.25 -16.45 -4.16
N GLY A 51 -17.35 -15.59 -4.66
CA GLY A 51 -16.87 -15.64 -6.03
C GLY A 51 -17.84 -15.05 -7.06
N ALA A 52 -17.80 -15.60 -8.27
CA ALA A 52 -18.61 -15.16 -9.39
C ALA A 52 -19.05 -16.33 -10.27
N SER A 53 -20.15 -16.15 -11.05
CA SER A 53 -20.62 -17.16 -11.98
C SER A 53 -19.65 -17.33 -13.15
N PRO A 54 -19.50 -18.58 -13.72
CA PRO A 54 -18.70 -18.79 -14.92
C PRO A 54 -19.12 -17.92 -16.11
N ALA A 55 -20.43 -17.65 -16.25
CA ALA A 55 -20.94 -16.76 -17.30
C ALA A 55 -20.40 -15.33 -17.16
N LEU A 56 -20.33 -14.78 -15.93
CA LEU A 56 -19.73 -13.48 -15.70
C LEU A 56 -18.23 -13.50 -15.94
N MET A 57 -17.53 -14.57 -15.51
CA MET A 57 -16.10 -14.74 -15.75
C MET A 57 -15.77 -14.70 -17.25
N GLY A 58 -16.52 -15.46 -18.07
CA GLY A 58 -16.39 -15.48 -19.53
C GLY A 58 -16.68 -14.11 -20.13
N ALA A 59 -17.80 -13.49 -19.76
CA ALA A 59 -18.18 -12.17 -20.28
C ALA A 59 -17.14 -11.07 -19.94
N CYS A 60 -16.49 -11.14 -18.77
CA CYS A 60 -15.39 -10.25 -18.41
C CYS A 60 -14.15 -10.52 -19.27
N ALA A 61 -13.79 -11.79 -19.44
CA ALA A 61 -12.65 -12.21 -20.25
C ALA A 61 -12.78 -11.72 -21.70
N ASP A 62 -13.94 -11.97 -22.33
CA ASP A 62 -14.22 -11.59 -23.72
C ASP A 62 -14.16 -10.06 -23.95
N ARG A 63 -14.52 -9.28 -22.94
CA ARG A 63 -14.53 -7.81 -22.99
C ARG A 63 -13.24 -7.16 -22.47
N GLY A 64 -12.24 -7.96 -22.08
CA GLY A 64 -11.00 -7.44 -21.49
C GLY A 64 -11.18 -6.76 -20.13
N ILE A 65 -12.28 -7.08 -19.42
CA ILE A 65 -12.54 -6.57 -18.05
C ILE A 65 -11.77 -7.43 -17.06
N SER A 66 -10.84 -6.83 -16.32
CA SER A 66 -10.09 -7.54 -15.28
C SER A 66 -11.02 -7.96 -14.14
N LEU A 67 -11.18 -9.26 -13.90
CA LEU A 67 -11.92 -9.79 -12.74
C LEU A 67 -10.96 -10.50 -11.80
N SER A 68 -10.79 -9.94 -10.61
CA SER A 68 -9.85 -10.45 -9.60
C SER A 68 -10.55 -10.72 -8.26
N PHE A 69 -10.06 -11.74 -7.57
CA PHE A 69 -10.55 -12.17 -6.26
C PHE A 69 -9.47 -12.01 -5.22
N CYS A 70 -9.84 -11.42 -4.09
CA CYS A 70 -9.01 -11.30 -2.91
C CYS A 70 -9.75 -11.84 -1.71
N THR A 71 -9.03 -12.26 -0.66
CA THR A 71 -9.67 -12.52 0.62
C THR A 71 -10.27 -11.21 1.18
N PRO A 72 -11.21 -11.26 2.13
CA PRO A 72 -11.72 -10.07 2.81
C PRO A 72 -10.62 -9.23 3.47
N ARG A 73 -9.49 -9.85 3.78
CA ARG A 73 -8.30 -9.19 4.35
C ARG A 73 -7.35 -8.59 3.31
N GLY A 74 -7.66 -8.74 2.01
CA GLY A 74 -6.90 -8.14 0.91
C GLY A 74 -5.80 -9.03 0.31
N LYS A 75 -5.65 -10.31 0.74
CA LYS A 75 -4.71 -11.24 0.09
C LYS A 75 -5.27 -11.63 -1.28
N PHE A 76 -4.48 -11.47 -2.33
CA PHE A 76 -4.81 -11.92 -3.67
C PHE A 76 -5.03 -13.45 -3.69
N LEU A 77 -6.08 -13.90 -4.37
CA LEU A 77 -6.42 -15.31 -4.56
C LEU A 77 -6.24 -15.74 -6.01
N ALA A 78 -6.94 -15.06 -6.91
CA ALA A 78 -6.95 -15.41 -8.33
C ALA A 78 -7.39 -14.23 -9.19
N ARG A 79 -7.04 -14.30 -10.47
CA ARG A 79 -7.57 -13.43 -11.53
C ARG A 79 -8.13 -14.29 -12.65
N VAL A 80 -9.27 -13.89 -13.18
CA VAL A 80 -9.84 -14.51 -14.39
C VAL A 80 -8.99 -14.08 -15.58
N GLY A 81 -8.44 -15.06 -16.29
CA GLY A 81 -7.77 -14.88 -17.57
C GLY A 81 -8.62 -15.50 -18.68
N GLY A 82 -8.86 -14.75 -19.73
CA GLY A 82 -9.41 -15.28 -21.00
C GLY A 82 -8.29 -15.79 -21.92
N GLU A 83 -8.67 -16.23 -23.10
CA GLU A 83 -7.71 -16.53 -24.16
C GLU A 83 -6.82 -15.31 -24.38
N ASN A 84 -5.56 -15.46 -24.23
CA ASN A 84 -4.39 -14.55 -24.37
C ASN A 84 -4.57 -13.04 -24.69
N ASN A 85 -5.74 -12.46 -24.49
CA ASN A 85 -6.07 -11.07 -24.86
C ASN A 85 -5.80 -10.05 -23.76
N GLY A 86 -5.48 -10.48 -22.53
CA GLY A 86 -5.41 -9.56 -21.38
C GLY A 86 -4.00 -9.18 -20.97
N ASN A 87 -3.72 -7.88 -20.96
CA ASN A 87 -2.57 -7.24 -20.33
C ASN A 87 -1.15 -7.65 -20.81
N VAL A 88 -1.04 -8.40 -21.93
CA VAL A 88 0.28 -8.73 -22.51
C VAL A 88 1.04 -7.46 -22.86
N LEU A 89 0.37 -6.47 -23.48
CA LEU A 89 1.00 -5.20 -23.84
C LEU A 89 1.45 -4.42 -22.59
N LEU A 90 0.62 -4.38 -21.56
CA LEU A 90 0.96 -3.71 -20.29
C LEU A 90 2.20 -4.33 -19.65
N ARG A 91 2.27 -5.67 -19.54
CA ARG A 91 3.44 -6.37 -18.98
C ARG A 91 4.68 -6.20 -19.86
N ARG A 92 4.54 -6.28 -21.19
CA ARG A 92 5.66 -6.00 -22.10
C ARG A 92 6.19 -4.58 -21.93
N MET A 93 5.31 -3.59 -21.72
CA MET A 93 5.73 -2.21 -21.45
C MET A 93 6.38 -2.10 -20.07
N GLN A 94 5.83 -2.75 -19.04
CA GLN A 94 6.44 -2.82 -17.72
C GLN A 94 7.87 -3.38 -17.78
N TYR A 95 8.08 -4.51 -18.47
CA TYR A 95 9.41 -5.13 -18.60
C TYR A 95 10.39 -4.23 -19.35
N ARG A 96 9.96 -3.62 -20.46
CA ARG A 96 10.79 -2.66 -21.21
C ARG A 96 11.17 -1.43 -20.38
N ILE A 97 10.30 -0.96 -19.51
CA ILE A 97 10.60 0.13 -18.58
C ILE A 97 11.59 -0.35 -17.51
N SER A 98 11.40 -1.55 -16.98
CA SER A 98 12.30 -2.15 -15.98
C SER A 98 13.72 -2.39 -16.53
N ASP A 99 13.84 -2.77 -17.80
CA ASP A 99 15.11 -2.96 -18.50
C ASP A 99 15.82 -1.62 -18.84
N ASP A 100 15.08 -0.51 -18.85
CA ASP A 100 15.58 0.83 -19.13
C ASP A 100 15.84 1.59 -17.83
N VAL A 101 17.09 1.75 -17.45
CA VAL A 101 17.51 2.39 -16.19
C VAL A 101 16.95 3.81 -16.04
N GLN A 102 16.90 4.60 -17.13
CA GLN A 102 16.40 5.98 -17.06
C GLN A 102 14.88 6.02 -16.83
N LYS A 103 14.13 5.18 -17.54
CA LYS A 103 12.67 5.08 -17.36
C LYS A 103 12.32 4.51 -16.00
N SER A 104 13.05 3.50 -15.52
CA SER A 104 12.93 2.96 -14.17
C SER A 104 13.19 4.04 -13.12
N CYS A 105 14.26 4.82 -13.29
CA CYS A 105 14.59 5.91 -12.37
C CYS A 105 13.49 6.98 -12.35
N LYS A 106 12.91 7.33 -13.50
CA LYS A 106 11.79 8.28 -13.59
C LYS A 106 10.57 7.85 -12.74
N LEU A 107 10.21 6.58 -12.75
CA LEU A 107 9.10 6.05 -11.92
C LEU A 107 9.53 5.91 -10.44
N ALA A 108 10.72 5.39 -10.20
CA ALA A 108 11.23 5.16 -8.86
C ALA A 108 11.35 6.46 -8.06
N ARG A 109 11.89 7.54 -8.67
CA ARG A 109 12.06 8.83 -7.98
C ARG A 109 10.73 9.43 -7.54
N THR A 110 9.66 9.24 -8.31
CA THR A 110 8.33 9.74 -7.97
C THR A 110 7.77 9.00 -6.74
N MET A 111 7.97 7.68 -6.65
CA MET A 111 7.59 6.88 -5.47
C MET A 111 8.42 7.27 -4.23
N ILE A 112 9.73 7.49 -4.40
CA ILE A 112 10.61 7.94 -3.31
C ILE A 112 10.28 9.36 -2.87
N PHE A 113 9.96 10.25 -3.81
CA PHE A 113 9.44 11.58 -3.46
C PHE A 113 8.18 11.48 -2.60
N GLY A 114 7.21 10.64 -2.98
CA GLY A 114 6.00 10.38 -2.19
C GLY A 114 6.32 9.87 -0.78
N LYS A 115 7.27 8.92 -0.66
CA LYS A 115 7.76 8.43 0.64
C LYS A 115 8.29 9.55 1.52
N MET A 116 9.23 10.34 0.98
CA MET A 116 9.88 11.41 1.74
C MET A 116 8.90 12.52 2.12
N TYR A 117 8.01 12.89 1.21
CA TYR A 117 6.94 13.84 1.46
C TYR A 117 6.04 13.36 2.61
N ASN A 118 5.57 12.12 2.57
CA ASN A 118 4.69 11.56 3.60
C ASN A 118 5.40 11.36 4.95
N ALA A 119 6.69 10.99 4.94
CA ALA A 119 7.52 10.92 6.15
C ALA A 119 7.62 12.29 6.83
N ARG A 120 7.93 13.32 6.04
CA ARG A 120 7.97 14.70 6.52
C ARG A 120 6.62 15.13 7.14
N TRP A 121 5.50 14.84 6.48
CA TRP A 121 4.19 15.21 7.01
C TRP A 121 3.79 14.42 8.25
N SER A 122 4.28 13.19 8.42
CA SER A 122 4.13 12.46 9.69
C SER A 122 4.83 13.16 10.85
N ILE A 123 6.05 13.66 10.63
CA ILE A 123 6.80 14.48 11.60
C ILE A 123 6.07 15.80 11.90
N GLU A 124 5.70 16.57 10.87
CA GLU A 124 5.05 17.87 11.00
C GLU A 124 3.73 17.77 11.76
N ARG A 125 2.97 16.72 11.52
CA ARG A 125 1.71 16.50 12.22
C ARG A 125 1.94 16.23 13.71
N THR A 126 2.89 15.37 14.06
CA THR A 126 3.21 15.13 15.49
C THR A 126 3.69 16.41 16.16
N ARG A 127 4.59 17.16 15.51
CA ARG A 127 5.10 18.43 16.00
C ARG A 127 3.97 19.44 16.26
N ARG A 128 3.00 19.55 15.34
CA ARG A 128 1.86 20.48 15.46
C ARG A 128 0.85 20.04 16.51
N ASP A 129 0.46 18.75 16.47
CA ASP A 129 -0.66 18.25 17.26
C ASP A 129 -0.25 17.96 18.73
N HIS A 130 1.07 17.80 19.00
CA HIS A 130 1.61 17.40 20.31
C HIS A 130 2.77 18.26 20.78
N ALA A 131 2.81 19.54 20.43
CA ALA A 131 3.92 20.46 20.69
C ALA A 131 4.39 20.53 22.17
N LEU A 132 3.49 20.28 23.13
CA LEU A 132 3.81 20.30 24.55
C LEU A 132 4.41 18.98 25.09
N ARG A 133 4.47 17.93 24.27
CA ARG A 133 4.91 16.60 24.68
C ARG A 133 6.16 16.09 23.94
N VAL A 134 6.60 16.83 22.93
CA VAL A 134 7.68 16.40 22.01
C VAL A 134 8.73 17.48 21.89
N ASP A 135 9.96 17.10 21.55
CA ASP A 135 11.00 18.07 21.15
C ASP A 135 10.68 18.65 19.76
N THR A 136 10.02 19.81 19.77
CA THR A 136 9.57 20.49 18.56
C THR A 136 10.72 20.95 17.67
N GLU A 137 11.87 21.32 18.22
CA GLU A 137 13.05 21.75 17.43
C GLU A 137 13.73 20.55 16.78
N LYS A 138 13.87 19.44 17.47
CA LYS A 138 14.38 18.17 16.90
C LYS A 138 13.52 17.70 15.72
N LEU A 139 12.18 17.70 15.90
CA LEU A 139 11.25 17.34 14.83
C LEU A 139 11.28 18.32 13.65
N LYS A 140 11.37 19.63 13.90
CA LYS A 140 11.46 20.66 12.88
C LYS A 140 12.74 20.51 12.05
N ASN A 141 13.88 20.29 12.70
CA ASN A 141 15.16 20.10 12.03
C ASN A 141 15.14 18.86 11.13
N ALA A 142 14.59 17.74 11.60
CA ALA A 142 14.42 16.53 10.78
C ALA A 142 13.49 16.77 9.58
N SER A 143 12.34 17.43 9.80
CA SER A 143 11.42 17.80 8.73
C SER A 143 12.07 18.71 7.68
N GLN A 144 12.82 19.72 8.09
CA GLN A 144 13.54 20.63 7.18
C GLN A 144 14.60 19.90 6.39
N ARG A 145 15.36 19.00 7.02
CA ARG A 145 16.39 18.20 6.34
C ARG A 145 15.77 17.32 5.24
N ILE A 146 14.65 16.65 5.52
CA ILE A 146 13.95 15.86 4.51
C ILE A 146 13.43 16.79 3.38
N TYR A 147 12.86 17.94 3.71
CA TYR A 147 12.36 18.90 2.73
C TYR A 147 13.46 19.36 1.75
N GLN A 148 14.65 19.64 2.24
CA GLN A 148 15.80 20.07 1.43
C GLN A 148 16.28 19.00 0.44
N LEU A 149 16.00 17.72 0.70
CA LEU A 149 16.36 16.62 -0.21
C LEU A 149 15.34 16.41 -1.34
N LEU A 150 14.11 16.91 -1.21
CA LEU A 150 13.02 16.64 -2.18
C LEU A 150 13.35 17.10 -3.61
N PRO A 151 13.93 18.30 -3.86
CA PRO A 151 14.33 18.69 -5.20
C PRO A 151 15.35 17.73 -5.81
N ASN A 152 16.38 17.34 -5.05
CA ASN A 152 17.42 16.42 -5.53
C ASN A 152 16.85 15.05 -5.95
N VAL A 153 15.82 14.58 -5.26
CA VAL A 153 15.12 13.32 -5.64
C VAL A 153 14.43 13.46 -7.00
N MET A 154 13.80 14.60 -7.28
CA MET A 154 13.08 14.82 -8.55
C MET A 154 14.04 15.03 -9.74
N ASP A 155 15.24 15.53 -9.49
CA ASP A 155 16.26 15.74 -10.53
C ASP A 155 17.14 14.51 -10.76
N GLU A 156 17.02 13.46 -9.88
CA GLU A 156 17.92 12.31 -9.94
C GLU A 156 17.64 11.41 -11.15
N THR A 157 18.71 10.96 -11.78
CA THR A 157 18.69 10.08 -12.95
C THR A 157 19.39 8.74 -12.74
N ASP A 158 20.13 8.58 -11.62
CA ASP A 158 20.78 7.33 -11.24
C ASP A 158 20.06 6.64 -10.07
N LEU A 159 19.76 5.36 -10.24
CA LEU A 159 19.07 4.56 -9.22
C LEU A 159 19.88 4.34 -7.93
N ASN A 160 21.23 4.33 -8.00
CA ASN A 160 22.04 4.14 -6.81
C ASN A 160 22.11 5.43 -5.99
N SER A 161 22.25 6.58 -6.65
CA SER A 161 22.16 7.90 -6.04
C SER A 161 20.78 8.13 -5.42
N LEU A 162 19.71 7.72 -6.12
CA LEU A 162 18.34 7.78 -5.59
C LEU A 162 18.18 6.95 -4.30
N ARG A 163 18.76 5.74 -4.26
CA ARG A 163 18.80 4.91 -3.03
C ARG A 163 19.60 5.56 -1.91
N GLY A 164 20.67 6.28 -2.26
CA GLY A 164 21.45 7.07 -1.30
C GLY A 164 20.62 8.18 -0.66
N LEU A 165 19.90 8.97 -1.48
CA LEU A 165 18.98 10.01 -0.99
C LEU A 165 17.88 9.45 -0.11
N GLU A 166 17.27 8.33 -0.53
CA GLU A 166 16.27 7.60 0.26
C GLU A 166 16.84 7.17 1.61
N GLY A 167 18.06 6.61 1.63
CA GLY A 167 18.73 6.17 2.86
C GLY A 167 19.01 7.32 3.83
N VAL A 168 19.44 8.49 3.35
CA VAL A 168 19.63 9.70 4.18
C VAL A 168 18.29 10.15 4.77
N ALA A 169 17.24 10.20 3.95
CA ALA A 169 15.90 10.58 4.41
C ALA A 169 15.35 9.59 5.44
N ALA A 170 15.52 8.27 5.22
CA ALA A 170 15.09 7.23 6.14
C ALA A 170 15.84 7.33 7.48
N THR A 171 17.14 7.54 7.47
CA THR A 171 17.95 7.74 8.67
C THR A 171 17.48 8.97 9.45
N THR A 172 17.19 10.07 8.76
CA THR A 172 16.67 11.30 9.36
C THR A 172 15.29 11.07 9.99
N TYR A 173 14.39 10.39 9.29
CA TYR A 173 13.05 10.08 9.75
C TYR A 173 13.05 9.17 10.97
N PHE A 174 13.76 8.04 10.89
CA PHE A 174 13.85 7.09 12.02
C PHE A 174 14.67 7.62 13.20
N GLY A 175 15.58 8.58 12.98
CA GLY A 175 16.31 9.25 14.06
C GLY A 175 15.44 10.13 14.96
N VAL A 176 14.21 10.44 14.55
CA VAL A 176 13.21 11.16 15.36
C VAL A 176 11.93 10.36 15.59
N PHE A 177 11.94 9.07 15.25
CA PHE A 177 10.73 8.25 15.35
C PHE A 177 10.26 8.07 16.79
N ASP A 178 11.19 7.96 17.73
CA ASP A 178 10.92 7.84 19.17
C ASP A 178 10.15 9.07 19.71
N GLU A 179 10.49 10.28 19.25
CA GLU A 179 9.76 11.50 19.60
C GLU A 179 8.27 11.48 19.18
N MET A 180 7.91 10.63 18.21
CA MET A 180 6.53 10.47 17.77
C MET A 180 5.77 9.42 18.58
N ILE A 181 6.46 8.66 19.44
CA ILE A 181 5.86 7.71 20.37
C ILE A 181 5.49 8.47 21.64
N LEU A 182 4.19 8.67 21.84
CA LEU A 182 3.64 9.42 22.98
C LEU A 182 3.20 8.49 24.13
N ASN A 183 3.55 7.21 24.05
CA ASN A 183 3.32 6.24 25.09
C ASN A 183 4.51 6.29 26.06
N ASP A 184 4.23 6.51 27.33
CA ASP A 184 5.23 6.68 28.37
C ASP A 184 5.80 5.34 28.89
N ASP A 185 5.43 4.21 28.28
CA ASP A 185 5.89 2.88 28.67
C ASP A 185 7.30 2.63 28.09
N GLU A 186 8.27 2.41 28.97
CA GLU A 186 9.69 2.26 28.62
C GLU A 186 9.95 1.07 27.66
N GLU A 187 9.07 0.06 27.65
CA GLU A 187 9.20 -1.08 26.73
C GLU A 187 8.92 -0.71 25.25
N PHE A 188 8.33 0.46 24.99
CA PHE A 188 8.07 0.96 23.64
C PHE A 188 9.09 1.99 23.15
N HIS A 189 10.28 2.03 23.75
CA HIS A 189 11.38 2.86 23.26
C HIS A 189 11.89 2.38 21.91
N PHE A 190 12.22 3.35 21.03
CA PHE A 190 12.74 3.10 19.69
C PHE A 190 14.09 3.80 19.48
N ASP A 191 15.17 3.03 19.47
CA ASP A 191 16.53 3.56 19.20
C ASP A 191 16.78 3.71 17.70
N LYS A 192 16.64 2.63 16.95
CA LYS A 192 16.90 2.59 15.51
C LYS A 192 16.11 1.51 14.78
N ARG A 193 15.97 1.68 13.48
CA ARG A 193 15.30 0.67 12.66
C ARG A 193 16.14 -0.60 12.52
N ASN A 194 15.65 -1.71 13.08
CA ASN A 194 16.15 -3.06 12.87
C ASN A 194 15.02 -3.96 12.34
N ARG A 195 15.31 -4.96 11.52
CA ARG A 195 14.26 -5.72 10.82
C ARG A 195 14.50 -7.22 10.66
N ARG A 196 15.70 -7.69 10.84
CA ARG A 196 16.05 -9.12 10.62
C ARG A 196 17.09 -9.59 11.61
N PRO A 197 16.66 -10.00 12.78
CA PRO A 197 15.30 -9.94 13.34
C PRO A 197 14.95 -8.56 13.92
N PRO A 198 13.66 -8.26 14.19
CA PRO A 198 13.29 -7.13 15.03
C PRO A 198 13.69 -7.41 16.49
N LEU A 199 14.29 -6.42 17.17
CA LEU A 199 14.87 -6.58 18.50
C LEU A 199 14.08 -5.85 19.60
N ASP A 200 13.03 -5.14 19.24
CA ASP A 200 12.14 -4.42 20.14
C ASP A 200 10.70 -4.47 19.64
N PRO A 201 9.70 -4.17 20.50
CA PRO A 201 8.29 -4.20 20.14
C PRO A 201 7.91 -3.29 18.97
N VAL A 202 8.47 -2.08 18.90
CA VAL A 202 8.17 -1.10 17.87
C VAL A 202 8.65 -1.61 16.50
N ASN A 203 9.89 -2.13 16.45
CA ASN A 203 10.42 -2.75 15.22
C ASN A 203 9.67 -4.02 14.81
N ALA A 204 9.15 -4.81 15.77
CA ALA A 204 8.29 -5.95 15.48
C ALA A 204 6.98 -5.51 14.81
N MET A 205 6.32 -4.48 15.34
CA MET A 205 5.11 -3.90 14.77
C MET A 205 5.35 -3.28 13.39
N LEU A 206 6.42 -2.51 13.20
CA LEU A 206 6.79 -1.94 11.90
C LEU A 206 7.05 -3.04 10.86
N SER A 207 7.77 -4.09 11.23
CA SER A 207 8.07 -5.20 10.33
C SER A 207 6.80 -5.96 9.93
N PHE A 208 5.89 -6.17 10.87
CA PHE A 208 4.62 -6.85 10.61
C PHE A 208 3.68 -5.98 9.75
N SER A 209 3.56 -4.68 10.04
CA SER A 209 2.76 -3.77 9.21
C SER A 209 3.30 -3.64 7.78
N TYR A 210 4.63 -3.65 7.59
CA TYR A 210 5.23 -3.64 6.25
C TYR A 210 4.96 -4.93 5.49
N ALA A 211 4.94 -6.08 6.15
CA ALA A 211 4.54 -7.34 5.51
C ALA A 211 3.08 -7.29 5.05
N LEU A 212 2.17 -6.76 5.88
CA LEU A 212 0.76 -6.60 5.52
C LEU A 212 0.58 -5.61 4.36
N LEU A 213 1.27 -4.47 4.40
CA LEU A 213 1.21 -3.47 3.32
C LEU A 213 1.80 -4.00 2.01
N SER A 214 2.91 -4.74 2.07
CA SER A 214 3.50 -5.39 0.89
C SER A 214 2.55 -6.38 0.24
N ASN A 215 1.82 -7.16 1.04
CA ASN A 215 0.80 -8.08 0.54
C ASN A 215 -0.38 -7.32 -0.10
N ASP A 216 -0.82 -6.21 0.49
CA ASP A 216 -1.88 -5.35 -0.08
C ASP A 216 -1.43 -4.75 -1.42
N CYS A 217 -0.18 -4.26 -1.52
CA CYS A 217 0.38 -3.72 -2.76
C CYS A 217 0.54 -4.81 -3.84
N SER A 218 1.01 -6.01 -3.47
CA SER A 218 1.14 -7.13 -4.41
C SER A 218 -0.23 -7.53 -4.98
N ALA A 219 -1.24 -7.67 -4.11
CA ALA A 219 -2.60 -7.97 -4.52
C ALA A 219 -3.18 -6.89 -5.45
N ALA A 220 -2.91 -5.61 -5.15
CA ALA A 220 -3.34 -4.49 -5.97
C ALA A 220 -2.71 -4.53 -7.37
N LEU A 221 -1.40 -4.74 -7.47
CA LEU A 221 -0.68 -4.83 -8.75
C LEU A 221 -1.16 -6.01 -9.60
N GLU A 222 -1.28 -7.19 -8.99
CA GLU A 222 -1.82 -8.37 -9.65
C GLU A 222 -3.25 -8.15 -10.18
N SER A 223 -4.09 -7.45 -9.41
CA SER A 223 -5.47 -7.19 -9.79
C SER A 223 -5.61 -6.31 -11.04
N VAL A 224 -4.64 -5.43 -11.29
CA VAL A 224 -4.62 -4.57 -12.49
C VAL A 224 -3.80 -5.15 -13.64
N GLY A 225 -3.21 -6.34 -13.44
CA GLY A 225 -2.48 -7.08 -14.46
C GLY A 225 -1.00 -6.73 -14.60
N LEU A 226 -0.44 -5.98 -13.65
CA LEU A 226 1.00 -5.79 -13.52
C LEU A 226 1.65 -7.02 -12.85
N ASP A 227 2.90 -7.26 -13.17
CA ASP A 227 3.72 -8.25 -12.49
C ASP A 227 4.31 -7.63 -11.21
N SER A 228 3.89 -8.15 -10.06
CA SER A 228 4.33 -7.61 -8.76
C SER A 228 5.80 -7.88 -8.47
N TYR A 229 6.46 -8.79 -9.22
CA TYR A 229 7.87 -9.16 -9.01
C TYR A 229 8.85 -8.28 -9.77
N VAL A 230 8.44 -7.67 -10.90
CA VAL A 230 9.32 -6.84 -11.75
C VAL A 230 9.21 -5.37 -11.36
N GLY A 231 10.20 -4.90 -10.60
CA GLY A 231 10.26 -3.55 -10.03
C GLY A 231 11.09 -2.56 -10.86
N PHE A 232 11.12 -1.31 -10.38
CA PHE A 232 11.87 -0.20 -10.98
C PHE A 232 13.03 0.25 -10.08
N LEU A 233 12.80 0.34 -8.75
CA LEU A 233 13.82 0.69 -7.76
C LEU A 233 14.49 -0.55 -7.18
N HIS A 234 13.68 -1.51 -6.76
CA HIS A 234 14.16 -2.74 -6.18
C HIS A 234 14.55 -3.72 -7.30
N ARG A 235 15.80 -4.20 -7.26
CA ARG A 235 16.28 -5.21 -8.23
C ARG A 235 15.52 -6.51 -8.10
N ASP A 236 15.34 -7.20 -9.21
CA ASP A 236 14.70 -8.50 -9.25
C ASP A 236 15.50 -9.55 -8.47
N ARG A 237 14.79 -10.32 -7.68
CA ARG A 237 15.34 -11.48 -6.96
C ARG A 237 14.25 -12.55 -6.89
N PRO A 238 14.60 -13.83 -7.05
CA PRO A 238 13.64 -14.92 -6.90
C PRO A 238 12.86 -14.81 -5.59
N GLY A 239 11.53 -14.91 -5.65
CA GLY A 239 10.63 -14.81 -4.49
C GLY A 239 10.44 -13.43 -3.89
N ARG A 240 10.96 -12.37 -4.53
CA ARG A 240 10.81 -10.99 -4.05
C ARG A 240 9.86 -10.19 -4.94
N SER A 241 8.75 -9.75 -4.38
CA SER A 241 7.78 -8.89 -5.09
C SER A 241 8.33 -7.46 -5.19
N SER A 242 9.28 -7.22 -6.08
CA SER A 242 10.05 -5.97 -6.19
C SER A 242 9.17 -4.75 -6.48
N LEU A 243 8.18 -4.86 -7.39
CA LEU A 243 7.27 -3.76 -7.68
C LEU A 243 6.31 -3.47 -6.51
N ALA A 244 5.89 -4.50 -5.77
CA ALA A 244 5.09 -4.28 -4.57
C ALA A 244 5.89 -3.53 -3.49
N LEU A 245 7.20 -3.80 -3.38
CA LEU A 245 8.09 -3.04 -2.49
C LEU A 245 8.27 -1.60 -2.98
N ASP A 246 8.35 -1.37 -4.29
CA ASP A 246 8.43 -0.02 -4.87
C ASP A 246 7.15 0.78 -4.58
N LEU A 247 5.98 0.21 -4.90
CA LEU A 247 4.69 0.87 -4.69
C LEU A 247 4.43 1.19 -3.22
N MET A 248 4.82 0.29 -2.30
CA MET A 248 4.60 0.52 -0.89
C MET A 248 5.49 1.63 -0.30
N GLU A 249 6.57 2.06 -0.97
CA GLU A 249 7.47 3.08 -0.42
C GLU A 249 6.71 4.37 -0.07
N GLU A 250 5.89 4.88 -0.95
CA GLU A 250 5.10 6.09 -0.69
C GLU A 250 4.03 5.91 0.40
N LEU A 251 3.59 4.67 0.64
CA LEU A 251 2.54 4.35 1.61
C LEU A 251 3.09 4.02 3.01
N ARG A 252 4.38 3.68 3.14
CA ARG A 252 4.97 3.31 4.44
C ARG A 252 4.72 4.35 5.52
N PRO A 253 5.09 5.64 5.33
CA PRO A 253 4.96 6.60 6.42
C PRO A 253 3.51 6.90 6.81
N CYS A 254 2.61 7.02 5.82
CA CYS A 254 1.25 7.46 6.04
C CYS A 254 0.27 6.31 6.37
N VAL A 255 0.57 5.07 5.98
CA VAL A 255 -0.27 3.90 6.28
C VAL A 255 0.34 3.09 7.43
N ALA A 256 1.54 2.52 7.24
CA ALA A 256 2.11 1.55 8.16
C ALA A 256 2.68 2.21 9.42
N ASP A 257 3.56 3.21 9.29
CA ASP A 257 4.23 3.84 10.43
C ASP A 257 3.22 4.57 11.31
N ARG A 258 2.31 5.33 10.69
CA ARG A 258 1.22 6.00 11.42
C ARG A 258 0.26 5.04 12.09
N PHE A 259 0.02 3.88 11.50
CA PHE A 259 -0.79 2.85 12.16
C PHE A 259 -0.08 2.35 13.42
N VAL A 260 1.22 2.05 13.35
CA VAL A 260 2.02 1.64 14.50
C VAL A 260 2.00 2.71 15.59
N LEU A 261 2.30 3.97 15.25
CA LEU A 261 2.21 5.10 16.19
C LEU A 261 0.81 5.23 16.81
N THR A 262 -0.25 5.01 16.02
CA THR A 262 -1.62 5.06 16.54
C THR A 262 -1.90 3.94 17.53
N MET A 263 -1.40 2.72 17.28
CA MET A 263 -1.54 1.58 18.19
C MET A 263 -0.86 1.86 19.53
N LEU A 264 0.37 2.38 19.49
CA LEU A 264 1.16 2.75 20.66
C LEU A 264 0.53 3.92 21.42
N ASN A 265 0.30 5.04 20.76
CA ASN A 265 -0.16 6.28 21.39
C ASN A 265 -1.58 6.20 21.95
N ARG A 266 -2.42 5.30 21.40
CA ARG A 266 -3.75 4.99 21.94
C ARG A 266 -3.77 3.81 22.89
N ARG A 267 -2.60 3.29 23.28
CA ARG A 267 -2.45 2.15 24.20
C ARG A 267 -3.32 0.94 23.81
N LYS A 268 -3.46 0.69 22.50
CA LYS A 268 -4.22 -0.46 21.96
C LYS A 268 -3.45 -1.76 22.03
N ILE A 269 -2.14 -1.68 22.25
CA ILE A 269 -1.23 -2.81 22.42
C ILE A 269 -0.42 -2.60 23.68
N LYS A 270 -0.09 -3.67 24.36
CA LYS A 270 0.59 -3.68 25.66
C LYS A 270 1.90 -4.46 25.56
N PRO A 271 2.87 -4.26 26.45
CA PRO A 271 4.09 -5.06 26.50
C PRO A 271 3.84 -6.57 26.55
N SER A 272 2.82 -7.01 27.30
CA SER A 272 2.41 -8.42 27.38
C SER A 272 1.93 -9.04 26.05
N ASP A 273 1.67 -8.22 25.03
CA ASP A 273 1.33 -8.67 23.68
C ASP A 273 2.55 -9.09 22.85
N PHE A 274 3.76 -9.00 23.45
CA PHE A 274 5.02 -9.37 22.81
C PHE A 274 5.72 -10.50 23.56
N MET A 275 6.53 -11.24 22.83
CA MET A 275 7.40 -12.29 23.37
C MET A 275 8.80 -12.14 22.79
N MET A 276 9.80 -12.24 23.64
CA MET A 276 11.20 -12.32 23.24
C MET A 276 11.59 -13.80 23.05
N ARG A 277 12.25 -14.11 21.97
CA ARG A 277 12.82 -15.43 21.70
C ARG A 277 14.25 -15.52 22.19
N GLU A 278 14.80 -16.73 22.30
CA GLU A 278 16.19 -17.00 22.73
C GLU A 278 17.24 -16.27 21.89
N ASN A 279 16.97 -16.05 20.60
CA ASN A 279 17.85 -15.31 19.69
C ASN A 279 17.71 -13.78 19.80
N GLY A 280 17.01 -13.27 20.82
CA GLY A 280 16.76 -11.85 21.05
C GLY A 280 15.67 -11.23 20.15
N SER A 281 15.06 -12.00 19.23
CA SER A 281 13.99 -11.45 18.39
C SER A 281 12.71 -11.24 19.18
N VAL A 282 12.06 -10.09 18.94
CA VAL A 282 10.76 -9.75 19.53
C VAL A 282 9.66 -10.01 18.50
N LEU A 283 8.63 -10.74 18.90
CA LEU A 283 7.47 -11.07 18.09
C LEU A 283 6.18 -10.77 18.84
N LEU A 284 5.11 -10.51 18.09
CA LEU A 284 3.75 -10.47 18.66
C LEU A 284 3.32 -11.88 19.13
N THR A 285 2.74 -11.95 20.32
CA THR A 285 2.01 -13.14 20.81
C THR A 285 0.80 -13.41 19.91
N GLU A 286 0.10 -14.52 20.10
CA GLU A 286 -1.11 -14.83 19.34
C GLU A 286 -2.20 -13.76 19.57
N ASP A 287 -2.43 -13.36 20.82
CA ASP A 287 -3.41 -12.33 21.17
C ASP A 287 -3.00 -10.95 20.69
N GLY A 288 -1.72 -10.58 20.83
CA GLY A 288 -1.16 -9.35 20.27
C GLY A 288 -1.32 -9.30 18.76
N ARG A 289 -1.07 -10.40 18.06
CA ARG A 289 -1.29 -10.51 16.60
C ARG A 289 -2.76 -10.36 16.23
N ARG A 290 -3.67 -10.99 16.97
CA ARG A 290 -5.12 -10.87 16.76
C ARG A 290 -5.58 -9.42 16.94
N THR A 291 -5.14 -8.76 18.00
CA THR A 291 -5.43 -7.34 18.28
C THR A 291 -4.91 -6.44 17.17
N PHE A 292 -3.66 -6.66 16.73
CA PHE A 292 -3.03 -5.91 15.65
C PHE A 292 -3.79 -6.07 14.33
N LEU A 293 -4.09 -7.30 13.91
CA LEU A 293 -4.80 -7.60 12.67
C LEU A 293 -6.23 -7.04 12.68
N LYS A 294 -6.94 -7.14 13.80
CA LYS A 294 -8.27 -6.53 13.94
C LYS A 294 -8.20 -5.01 13.74
N SER A 295 -7.28 -4.35 14.44
CA SER A 295 -7.09 -2.89 14.32
C SER A 295 -6.65 -2.47 12.91
N TRP A 296 -5.80 -3.27 12.22
CA TRP A 296 -5.42 -3.04 10.83
C TRP A 296 -6.62 -3.08 9.90
N GLN A 297 -7.51 -4.09 10.04
CA GLN A 297 -8.72 -4.19 9.22
C GLN A 297 -9.73 -3.08 9.51
N GLU A 298 -9.84 -2.65 10.79
CA GLU A 298 -10.66 -1.49 11.16
C GLU A 298 -10.13 -0.23 10.49
N LYS A 299 -8.81 0.01 10.54
CA LYS A 299 -8.16 1.15 9.90
C LYS A 299 -8.39 1.18 8.39
N LYS A 300 -8.37 0.04 7.72
CA LYS A 300 -8.64 -0.06 6.28
C LYS A 300 -10.06 0.40 5.89
N LYS A 301 -11.00 0.45 6.83
CA LYS A 301 -12.38 0.94 6.60
C LYS A 301 -12.52 2.46 6.74
N ASP A 302 -11.59 3.13 7.42
CA ASP A 302 -11.61 4.59 7.59
C ASP A 302 -11.57 5.29 6.23
N LEU A 303 -12.39 6.32 6.08
CA LEU A 303 -12.46 7.09 4.84
C LEU A 303 -11.40 8.19 4.79
N ILE A 304 -10.82 8.36 3.62
CA ILE A 304 -9.95 9.49 3.28
C ILE A 304 -10.37 10.11 1.95
N THR A 305 -9.98 11.34 1.73
CA THR A 305 -10.02 11.94 0.39
C THR A 305 -8.69 11.63 -0.30
N HIS A 306 -8.74 10.90 -1.43
CA HIS A 306 -7.55 10.57 -2.19
C HIS A 306 -6.96 11.84 -2.83
N PRO A 307 -5.65 12.15 -2.61
CA PRO A 307 -5.11 13.46 -2.98
C PRO A 307 -5.17 13.76 -4.49
N TYR A 308 -5.01 12.75 -5.35
CA TYR A 308 -5.04 12.93 -6.81
C TYR A 308 -6.45 12.87 -7.39
N THR A 309 -7.27 11.90 -6.96
CA THR A 309 -8.62 11.74 -7.54
C THR A 309 -9.68 12.64 -6.91
N GLY A 310 -9.42 13.19 -5.72
CA GLY A 310 -10.40 13.95 -4.95
C GLY A 310 -11.55 13.11 -4.36
N GLU A 311 -11.56 11.81 -4.59
CA GLU A 311 -12.64 10.93 -4.16
C GLU A 311 -12.45 10.46 -2.71
N LYS A 312 -13.55 10.32 -1.98
CA LYS A 312 -13.55 9.70 -0.65
C LYS A 312 -13.50 8.18 -0.80
N ILE A 313 -12.43 7.57 -0.33
CA ILE A 313 -12.19 6.13 -0.39
C ILE A 313 -11.80 5.57 0.98
N PRO A 314 -12.02 4.27 1.25
CA PRO A 314 -11.41 3.60 2.39
C PRO A 314 -9.88 3.50 2.22
N TRP A 315 -9.13 3.60 3.32
CA TRP A 315 -7.67 3.40 3.33
C TRP A 315 -7.25 2.09 2.65
N GLY A 316 -8.03 1.04 2.82
CA GLY A 316 -7.76 -0.27 2.20
C GLY A 316 -7.78 -0.28 0.67
N LEU A 317 -8.31 0.75 0.02
CA LEU A 317 -8.32 0.88 -1.44
C LEU A 317 -7.18 1.76 -1.99
N VAL A 318 -6.39 2.41 -1.15
CA VAL A 318 -5.33 3.31 -1.61
C VAL A 318 -4.32 2.58 -2.50
N ALA A 319 -3.82 1.42 -2.08
CA ALA A 319 -2.88 0.63 -2.88
C ALA A 319 -3.46 0.24 -4.25
N TYR A 320 -4.76 -0.08 -4.32
CA TYR A 320 -5.44 -0.44 -5.57
C TYR A 320 -5.59 0.77 -6.52
N ILE A 321 -5.89 1.95 -5.98
CA ILE A 321 -5.95 3.18 -6.79
C ILE A 321 -4.57 3.54 -7.31
N GLN A 322 -3.53 3.45 -6.48
CA GLN A 322 -2.15 3.69 -6.90
C GLN A 322 -1.67 2.69 -7.95
N ALA A 323 -2.03 1.40 -7.81
CA ALA A 323 -1.74 0.40 -8.83
C ALA A 323 -2.46 0.70 -10.18
N LEU A 324 -3.73 1.16 -10.14
CA LEU A 324 -4.45 1.61 -11.34
C LEU A 324 -3.78 2.82 -12.00
N LEU A 325 -3.35 3.81 -11.22
CA LEU A 325 -2.64 4.99 -11.71
C LEU A 325 -1.29 4.60 -12.33
N LEU A 326 -0.55 3.69 -11.69
CA LEU A 326 0.70 3.16 -12.22
C LEU A 326 0.48 2.41 -13.55
N ALA A 327 -0.55 1.56 -13.64
CA ALA A 327 -0.89 0.85 -14.87
C ALA A 327 -1.26 1.83 -16.00
N ARG A 328 -1.98 2.92 -15.71
CA ARG A 328 -2.30 3.98 -16.67
C ARG A 328 -1.05 4.71 -17.16
N THR A 329 -0.12 5.02 -16.24
CA THR A 329 1.16 5.64 -16.60
C THR A 329 1.99 4.73 -17.50
N ILE A 330 2.09 3.43 -17.17
CA ILE A 330 2.83 2.46 -17.99
C ILE A 330 2.21 2.32 -19.39
N ARG A 331 0.88 2.42 -19.54
CA ARG A 331 0.19 2.41 -20.86
C ARG A 331 0.35 3.70 -21.64
N GLY A 332 0.76 4.79 -20.99
CA GLY A 332 0.79 6.13 -21.60
C GLY A 332 -0.52 6.90 -21.52
N ASP A 333 -1.51 6.43 -20.74
CA ASP A 333 -2.78 7.14 -20.49
C ASP A 333 -2.56 8.36 -19.54
N LEU A 334 -1.45 8.36 -18.79
CA LEU A 334 -0.98 9.46 -17.97
C LEU A 334 0.47 9.76 -18.33
N GLU A 335 0.83 11.04 -18.40
CA GLU A 335 2.20 11.50 -18.66
C GLU A 335 3.18 11.11 -17.57
N GLU A 336 2.73 11.22 -16.31
CA GLU A 336 3.52 10.92 -15.14
C GLU A 336 2.70 10.17 -14.08
N TYR A 337 3.39 9.37 -13.28
CA TYR A 337 2.78 8.69 -12.16
C TYR A 337 2.50 9.68 -11.02
N PRO A 338 1.24 9.89 -10.61
CA PRO A 338 0.92 10.75 -9.49
C PRO A 338 1.13 10.01 -8.17
N PRO A 339 2.15 10.37 -7.37
CA PRO A 339 2.39 9.71 -6.09
C PRO A 339 1.29 10.05 -5.08
N PHE A 340 1.14 9.20 -4.09
CA PHE A 340 0.20 9.44 -3.00
C PHE A 340 0.79 10.45 -2.01
N LEU A 341 0.36 11.71 -2.11
CA LEU A 341 0.84 12.81 -1.27
C LEU A 341 -0.20 13.16 -0.20
N TRP A 342 0.00 12.68 1.01
CA TRP A 342 -0.97 12.85 2.09
C TRP A 342 -0.48 13.81 3.17
N LYS A 343 -1.33 14.82 3.53
CA LYS A 343 -1.08 15.84 4.57
C LYS A 343 -1.84 15.57 5.85
#